data_7f952bbaa84ac5eda1ec4fa894827219
#
_entry.id   7f952bbaa84ac5eda1ec4fa894827219
#
_cell.length_a   1.000
_cell.length_b   1.000
_cell.length_c   1.000
_cell.angle_alpha   90.00
_cell.angle_beta   90.00
_cell.angle_gamma   90.00
#
_symmetry.space_group_name_H-M   'P 1'
#
loop_
_entity.id
_entity.type
_entity.pdbx_description
1 polymer ?
#
loop_
_entity_poly.entity_id
_entity_poly.type
_entity_poly.pdbx_seq_one_letter_code
_entity_poly.pdbx_strand_id
1 'polypeptide(L)'
;MDTKLQDRIRGSLIGGAIGDALGYPVEFIHSFKGIQNKYGERGITRLDTKQHWLGDNEQAGKAVVSDDTQMTLFTANGLLNAKRLGQPLKMSVAYAYVEWYLTQTHKKTRKFNDCWIAQIPELNKLRAPGNTCLSALHDIYSGLEPFNNSKGCGGVMRIAPIPLYAAVDGRLSIEDADRLAGDAAEITHLHPLGFIPAALMAHVIYRLALDTEPTRENMQRYIEEGVEEMRKIYSQYPDDVEYMAKLAEKAILLAGNGKSDLENVNLLGEGWVGEEALAVGLYCALKHFDSFEDALVASVNHGGDSDSTGAVTGNILGAAVGYEAIPQFYKDDVELHDLILHMADDLYRGEVTEM
;
A
#
# COMPACT_ATOMS: atom_id res chain seq x y z
N MET A 1 -18.49 -10.01 -17.37
CA MET A 1 -17.50 -9.27 -16.55
C MET A 1 -17.71 -9.69 -15.10
N ASP A 2 -16.67 -10.00 -14.37
CA ASP A 2 -16.77 -10.41 -12.96
C ASP A 2 -16.90 -9.16 -12.08
N THR A 3 -18.15 -8.85 -11.69
CA THR A 3 -18.47 -7.67 -10.87
C THR A 3 -17.87 -7.76 -9.46
N LYS A 4 -17.62 -8.99 -8.94
CA LYS A 4 -16.97 -9.17 -7.64
C LYS A 4 -15.49 -8.80 -7.69
N LEU A 5 -14.76 -9.20 -8.74
CA LEU A 5 -13.37 -8.84 -8.89
C LEU A 5 -13.21 -7.32 -9.05
N GLN A 6 -14.07 -6.67 -9.84
CA GLN A 6 -14.06 -5.21 -9.98
C GLN A 6 -14.31 -4.51 -8.63
N ASP A 7 -15.27 -4.98 -7.86
CA ASP A 7 -15.59 -4.45 -6.54
C ASP A 7 -14.40 -4.59 -5.56
N ARG A 8 -13.67 -5.71 -5.62
CA ARG A 8 -12.47 -5.94 -4.79
C ARG A 8 -11.27 -5.11 -5.21
N ILE A 9 -11.08 -4.90 -6.52
CA ILE A 9 -10.04 -3.99 -7.01
C ILE A 9 -10.29 -2.57 -6.49
N ARG A 10 -11.54 -2.08 -6.62
CA ARG A 10 -11.96 -0.81 -6.05
C ARG A 10 -11.78 -0.78 -4.53
N GLY A 11 -12.20 -1.86 -3.85
CA GLY A 11 -12.08 -2.01 -2.40
C GLY A 11 -10.64 -1.95 -1.91
N SER A 12 -9.72 -2.62 -2.59
CA SER A 12 -8.31 -2.62 -2.24
C SER A 12 -7.69 -1.22 -2.38
N LEU A 13 -7.89 -0.54 -3.50
CA LEU A 13 -7.26 0.77 -3.73
C LEU A 13 -7.88 1.88 -2.85
N ILE A 14 -9.21 1.92 -2.74
CA ILE A 14 -9.89 2.87 -1.85
C ILE A 14 -9.59 2.56 -0.38
N GLY A 15 -9.55 1.28 -0.02
CA GLY A 15 -9.22 0.85 1.34
C GLY A 15 -7.83 1.30 1.77
N GLY A 16 -6.84 1.12 0.90
CA GLY A 16 -5.49 1.60 1.13
C GLY A 16 -5.43 3.12 1.31
N ALA A 17 -6.06 3.87 0.42
CA ALA A 17 -6.11 5.34 0.51
C ALA A 17 -6.81 5.85 1.78
N ILE A 18 -7.87 5.16 2.23
CA ILE A 18 -8.54 5.48 3.50
C ILE A 18 -7.61 5.19 4.69
N GLY A 19 -6.90 4.06 4.67
CA GLY A 19 -5.95 3.69 5.72
C GLY A 19 -4.80 4.69 5.81
N ASP A 20 -4.20 5.06 4.69
CA ASP A 20 -3.22 6.12 4.53
C ASP A 20 -3.76 7.45 5.11
N ALA A 21 -4.87 7.96 4.60
CA ALA A 21 -5.44 9.24 5.04
C ALA A 21 -5.90 9.25 6.51
N LEU A 22 -6.19 8.09 7.10
CA LEU A 22 -6.51 7.96 8.53
C LEU A 22 -5.24 7.99 9.39
N GLY A 23 -4.16 7.37 8.91
CA GLY A 23 -2.88 7.29 9.61
C GLY A 23 -2.03 8.56 9.50
N TYR A 24 -2.02 9.21 8.35
CA TYR A 24 -1.16 10.33 8.06
C TYR A 24 -1.21 11.48 9.10
N PRO A 25 -2.38 11.92 9.64
CA PRO A 25 -2.42 12.94 10.69
C PRO A 25 -1.77 12.56 12.01
N VAL A 26 -1.43 11.30 12.21
CA VAL A 26 -0.86 10.76 13.45
C VAL A 26 0.51 10.10 13.28
N GLU A 27 1.02 9.98 12.06
CA GLU A 27 2.30 9.38 11.70
C GLU A 27 3.46 9.89 12.57
N PHE A 28 3.54 11.20 12.79
CA PHE A 28 4.62 11.80 13.59
C PHE A 28 4.23 12.03 15.07
N ILE A 29 3.17 11.36 15.56
CA ILE A 29 2.79 11.36 16.98
C ILE A 29 3.31 10.07 17.64
N HIS A 30 4.53 10.10 18.17
CA HIS A 30 5.29 8.95 18.63
C HIS A 30 4.75 8.22 19.87
N SER A 31 3.44 8.33 20.15
CA SER A 31 2.79 7.53 21.19
C SER A 31 1.28 7.55 21.07
N PHE A 32 0.63 6.44 21.42
CA PHE A 32 -0.82 6.36 21.48
C PHE A 32 -1.41 7.41 22.45
N LYS A 33 -0.71 7.71 23.55
CA LYS A 33 -1.16 8.76 24.48
C LYS A 33 -1.20 10.14 23.81
N GLY A 34 -0.26 10.43 22.94
CA GLY A 34 -0.25 11.66 22.13
C GLY A 34 -1.46 11.71 21.19
N ILE A 35 -1.76 10.58 20.53
CA ILE A 35 -2.93 10.46 19.66
C ILE A 35 -4.23 10.64 20.44
N GLN A 36 -4.35 10.00 21.63
CA GLN A 36 -5.50 10.17 22.51
C GLN A 36 -5.72 11.64 22.93
N ASN A 37 -4.67 12.36 23.22
CA ASN A 37 -4.75 13.76 23.62
C ASN A 37 -5.32 14.65 22.50
N LYS A 38 -5.12 14.26 21.22
CA LYS A 38 -5.60 15.00 20.05
C LYS A 38 -6.98 14.55 19.59
N TYR A 39 -7.26 13.24 19.59
CA TYR A 39 -8.44 12.64 18.96
C TYR A 39 -9.40 11.97 19.95
N GLY A 40 -9.08 11.92 21.25
CA GLY A 40 -9.92 11.31 22.28
C GLY A 40 -9.49 9.89 22.66
N GLU A 41 -10.25 9.27 23.56
CA GLU A 41 -9.88 8.03 24.25
C GLU A 41 -9.59 6.85 23.29
N ARG A 42 -10.32 6.75 22.18
CA ARG A 42 -10.14 5.69 21.16
C ARG A 42 -9.04 6.01 20.14
N GLY A 43 -8.38 7.17 20.26
CA GLY A 43 -7.48 7.67 19.22
C GLY A 43 -8.25 8.18 17.99
N ILE A 44 -7.59 8.21 16.81
CA ILE A 44 -8.22 8.62 15.57
C ILE A 44 -9.09 7.45 15.02
N THR A 45 -10.36 7.75 14.77
CA THR A 45 -11.36 6.78 14.26
C THR A 45 -12.12 7.29 13.05
N ARG A 46 -11.89 8.54 12.66
CA ARG A 46 -12.50 9.20 11.50
C ARG A 46 -11.45 10.01 10.77
N LEU A 47 -11.62 10.14 9.47
CA LEU A 47 -10.75 10.95 8.64
C LEU A 47 -10.72 12.40 9.11
N ASP A 48 -9.52 12.98 9.25
CA ASP A 48 -9.34 14.38 9.67
C ASP A 48 -9.45 15.30 8.46
N THR A 49 -10.67 15.75 8.17
CA THR A 49 -10.96 16.65 7.04
C THR A 49 -10.61 18.11 7.32
N LYS A 50 -10.17 18.46 8.52
CA LYS A 50 -9.84 19.85 8.91
C LYS A 50 -8.42 20.25 8.58
N GLN A 51 -7.52 19.30 8.49
CA GLN A 51 -6.14 19.43 7.99
C GLN A 51 -5.29 20.55 8.61
N HIS A 52 -5.58 20.96 9.85
CA HIS A 52 -4.84 22.01 10.55
C HIS A 52 -3.34 21.74 10.72
N TRP A 53 -2.91 20.51 10.46
CA TRP A 53 -1.53 20.05 10.56
C TRP A 53 -0.73 20.22 9.27
N LEU A 54 -1.37 20.50 8.12
CA LEU A 54 -0.74 20.69 6.80
C LEU A 54 -0.50 22.15 6.43
N GLY A 55 -1.00 23.11 7.22
CA GLY A 55 -0.91 24.53 6.91
C GLY A 55 -2.10 25.08 6.11
N ASP A 56 -2.13 26.41 5.94
CA ASP A 56 -3.30 27.18 5.51
C ASP A 56 -3.69 27.02 4.02
N ASN A 57 -2.94 26.28 3.21
CA ASN A 57 -3.12 26.23 1.75
C ASN A 57 -3.80 24.95 1.25
N GLU A 58 -4.24 24.06 2.14
CA GLU A 58 -4.87 22.81 1.74
C GLU A 58 -6.40 22.96 1.68
N GLN A 59 -7.03 22.25 0.74
CA GLN A 59 -8.48 22.31 0.60
C GLN A 59 -9.17 21.73 1.84
N ALA A 60 -9.91 22.54 2.54
CA ALA A 60 -10.79 22.07 3.62
C ALA A 60 -11.88 21.16 3.05
N GLY A 61 -12.21 20.07 3.77
CA GLY A 61 -13.35 19.22 3.46
C GLY A 61 -13.05 17.80 3.03
N LYS A 62 -11.78 17.44 2.77
CA LYS A 62 -11.33 16.06 2.51
C LYS A 62 -10.10 15.73 3.34
N ALA A 63 -9.98 14.49 3.77
CA ALA A 63 -8.75 13.98 4.39
C ALA A 63 -7.73 13.67 3.32
N VAL A 64 -6.55 14.26 3.44
CA VAL A 64 -5.49 14.11 2.44
C VAL A 64 -4.74 12.80 2.59
N VAL A 65 -4.29 12.28 1.46
CA VAL A 65 -3.43 11.11 1.38
C VAL A 65 -1.95 11.49 1.42
N SER A 66 -1.08 10.57 1.81
CA SER A 66 0.38 10.71 1.82
C SER A 66 1.01 10.28 0.48
N ASP A 67 2.35 10.12 0.46
CA ASP A 67 3.06 9.54 -0.68
C ASP A 67 2.72 8.06 -0.90
N ASP A 68 2.20 7.34 0.07
CA ASP A 68 1.73 5.96 -0.04
C ASP A 68 0.69 5.82 -1.15
N THR A 69 -0.40 6.60 -1.07
CA THR A 69 -1.43 6.60 -2.11
C THR A 69 -0.94 7.21 -3.40
N GLN A 70 -0.14 8.29 -3.36
CA GLN A 70 0.44 8.87 -4.56
C GLN A 70 1.23 7.80 -5.34
N MET A 71 2.17 7.11 -4.70
CA MET A 71 3.00 6.09 -5.36
C MET A 71 2.18 4.86 -5.78
N THR A 72 1.13 4.49 -5.03
CA THR A 72 0.16 3.45 -5.44
C THR A 72 -0.49 3.79 -6.79
N LEU A 73 -0.95 5.04 -6.97
CA LEU A 73 -1.55 5.49 -8.23
C LEU A 73 -0.53 5.52 -9.38
N PHE A 74 0.72 5.93 -9.11
CA PHE A 74 1.78 5.86 -10.12
C PHE A 74 2.16 4.42 -10.46
N THR A 75 2.10 3.47 -9.51
CA THR A 75 2.25 2.04 -9.80
C THR A 75 1.18 1.56 -10.77
N ALA A 76 -0.10 1.86 -10.51
CA ALA A 76 -1.22 1.50 -11.36
C ALA A 76 -1.06 2.09 -12.78
N ASN A 77 -0.76 3.39 -12.87
CA ASN A 77 -0.57 4.05 -14.16
C ASN A 77 0.62 3.45 -14.94
N GLY A 78 1.72 3.11 -14.26
CA GLY A 78 2.88 2.46 -14.86
C GLY A 78 2.53 1.09 -15.45
N LEU A 79 1.77 0.26 -14.75
CA LEU A 79 1.31 -1.05 -15.23
C LEU A 79 0.44 -0.91 -16.49
N LEU A 80 -0.53 -0.01 -16.45
CA LEU A 80 -1.45 0.23 -17.57
C LEU A 80 -0.72 0.77 -18.80
N ASN A 81 0.25 1.67 -18.62
CA ASN A 81 1.02 2.23 -19.72
C ASN A 81 2.01 1.24 -20.36
N ALA A 82 2.41 0.18 -19.64
CA ALA A 82 3.38 -0.80 -20.16
C ALA A 82 2.95 -1.38 -21.50
N LYS A 83 1.68 -1.82 -21.62
CA LYS A 83 1.12 -2.35 -22.87
C LYS A 83 1.09 -1.30 -23.98
N ARG A 84 0.63 -0.09 -23.67
CA ARG A 84 0.53 1.02 -24.61
C ARG A 84 1.90 1.45 -25.17
N LEU A 85 2.92 1.43 -24.32
CA LEU A 85 4.28 1.86 -24.65
C LEU A 85 5.19 0.71 -25.15
N GLY A 86 4.70 -0.54 -25.11
CA GLY A 86 5.51 -1.72 -25.46
C GLY A 86 6.69 -1.93 -24.51
N GLN A 87 6.56 -1.56 -23.24
CA GLN A 87 7.61 -1.65 -22.21
C GLN A 87 7.42 -2.88 -21.32
N PRO A 88 8.50 -3.51 -20.83
CA PRO A 88 8.41 -4.47 -19.74
C PRO A 88 7.78 -3.84 -18.49
N LEU A 89 6.94 -4.60 -17.76
CA LEU A 89 6.18 -4.08 -16.61
C LEU A 89 7.08 -3.40 -15.56
N LYS A 90 8.16 -4.05 -15.10
CA LYS A 90 9.11 -3.47 -14.13
C LYS A 90 9.67 -2.13 -14.61
N MET A 91 10.06 -2.04 -15.88
CA MET A 91 10.61 -0.80 -16.46
C MET A 91 9.56 0.29 -16.52
N SER A 92 8.34 -0.04 -16.94
CA SER A 92 7.24 0.91 -17.02
C SER A 92 6.88 1.49 -15.64
N VAL A 93 6.82 0.63 -14.61
CA VAL A 93 6.62 1.05 -13.22
C VAL A 93 7.77 1.94 -12.73
N ALA A 94 9.04 1.57 -13.03
CA ALA A 94 10.19 2.39 -12.65
C ALA A 94 10.12 3.80 -13.28
N TYR A 95 9.72 3.89 -14.54
CA TYR A 95 9.54 5.18 -15.20
C TYR A 95 8.35 5.98 -14.64
N ALA A 96 7.27 5.33 -14.25
CA ALA A 96 6.17 6.00 -13.55
C ALA A 96 6.64 6.57 -12.21
N TYR A 97 7.47 5.85 -11.45
CA TYR A 97 8.05 6.36 -10.20
C TYR A 97 8.99 7.53 -10.44
N VAL A 98 9.76 7.53 -11.54
CA VAL A 98 10.56 8.71 -11.91
C VAL A 98 9.66 9.91 -12.21
N GLU A 99 8.51 9.72 -12.85
CA GLU A 99 7.55 10.82 -13.08
C GLU A 99 6.96 11.33 -11.76
N TRP A 100 6.62 10.43 -10.81
CA TRP A 100 6.25 10.85 -9.46
C TRP A 100 7.36 11.66 -8.78
N TYR A 101 8.62 11.21 -8.82
CA TYR A 101 9.76 11.96 -8.29
C TYR A 101 9.85 13.37 -8.89
N LEU A 102 9.57 13.54 -10.18
CA LEU A 102 9.59 14.84 -10.83
C LEU A 102 8.46 15.74 -10.33
N THR A 103 7.28 15.22 -9.99
CA THR A 103 6.22 16.00 -9.36
C THR A 103 6.64 16.50 -7.97
N GLN A 104 7.32 15.67 -7.18
CA GLN A 104 7.77 16.02 -5.83
C GLN A 104 8.91 17.03 -5.80
N THR A 105 9.72 17.08 -6.86
CA THR A 105 10.88 17.96 -6.95
C THR A 105 10.65 19.20 -7.82
N HIS A 106 9.44 19.39 -8.34
CA HIS A 106 9.05 20.48 -9.24
C HIS A 106 10.01 20.67 -10.44
N LYS A 107 10.65 19.58 -10.85
CA LYS A 107 11.51 19.58 -12.06
C LYS A 107 10.63 19.56 -13.30
N LYS A 108 11.03 20.26 -14.35
CA LYS A 108 10.35 20.19 -15.64
C LYS A 108 10.25 18.75 -16.10
N THR A 109 9.04 18.29 -16.34
CA THR A 109 8.73 16.90 -16.67
C THR A 109 9.36 16.51 -18.00
N ARG A 110 10.35 15.62 -17.96
CA ARG A 110 10.68 14.76 -19.10
C ARG A 110 9.75 13.56 -18.99
N LYS A 111 8.92 13.31 -20.00
CA LYS A 111 8.02 12.18 -20.00
C LYS A 111 8.81 10.88 -20.20
N PHE A 112 8.74 9.98 -19.22
CA PHE A 112 9.35 8.64 -19.27
C PHE A 112 8.32 7.57 -19.52
N ASN A 113 7.14 7.70 -18.87
CA ASN A 113 6.04 6.76 -18.93
C ASN A 113 4.75 7.39 -19.45
N ASP A 114 4.70 8.73 -19.56
CA ASP A 114 3.50 9.47 -19.96
C ASP A 114 2.33 9.24 -18.99
N CYS A 115 2.63 9.33 -17.69
CA CYS A 115 1.62 9.24 -16.64
C CYS A 115 0.71 10.48 -16.68
N TRP A 116 -0.53 10.31 -17.14
CA TRP A 116 -1.48 11.41 -17.21
C TRP A 116 -1.81 11.98 -15.83
N ILE A 117 -1.78 11.13 -14.80
CA ILE A 117 -2.01 11.55 -13.42
C ILE A 117 -0.97 12.55 -12.88
N ALA A 118 0.21 12.64 -13.49
CA ALA A 118 1.22 13.62 -13.12
C ALA A 118 0.77 15.09 -13.34
N GLN A 119 -0.35 15.30 -14.03
CA GLN A 119 -0.95 16.63 -14.23
C GLN A 119 -1.96 16.99 -13.13
N ILE A 120 -2.32 16.06 -12.25
CA ILE A 120 -3.30 16.28 -11.17
C ILE A 120 -2.62 17.07 -10.05
N PRO A 121 -3.17 18.24 -9.65
CA PRO A 121 -2.50 19.14 -8.71
C PRO A 121 -2.20 18.51 -7.35
N GLU A 122 -3.10 17.68 -6.83
CA GLU A 122 -2.98 16.99 -5.55
C GLU A 122 -1.78 16.02 -5.54
N LEU A 123 -1.49 15.39 -6.68
CA LEU A 123 -0.35 14.47 -6.84
C LEU A 123 1.00 15.18 -7.05
N ASN A 124 0.98 16.51 -7.19
CA ASN A 124 2.18 17.36 -7.28
C ASN A 124 2.54 18.01 -5.92
N LYS A 125 1.82 17.68 -4.86
CA LYS A 125 2.10 18.19 -3.51
C LYS A 125 3.05 17.25 -2.78
N LEU A 126 3.95 17.85 -1.97
CA LEU A 126 4.77 17.09 -1.04
C LEU A 126 3.90 16.55 0.09
N ARG A 127 3.89 15.22 0.24
CA ARG A 127 3.08 14.50 1.21
C ARG A 127 3.94 13.52 2.01
N ALA A 128 4.91 14.06 2.74
CA ALA A 128 5.90 13.33 3.53
C ALA A 128 6.71 12.27 2.74
N PRO A 129 7.17 12.53 1.50
CA PRO A 129 7.78 11.51 0.67
C PRO A 129 9.04 10.91 1.31
N GLY A 130 9.13 9.58 1.31
CA GLY A 130 10.24 8.83 1.88
C GLY A 130 11.58 9.19 1.24
N ASN A 131 12.59 9.48 2.07
CA ASN A 131 13.93 9.85 1.60
C ASN A 131 14.59 8.79 0.71
N THR A 132 14.40 7.50 1.01
CA THR A 132 14.92 6.39 0.19
C THR A 132 14.32 6.41 -1.21
N CYS A 133 13.00 6.62 -1.33
CA CYS A 133 12.32 6.73 -2.60
C CYS A 133 12.87 7.91 -3.42
N LEU A 134 12.96 9.10 -2.80
CA LEU A 134 13.46 10.29 -3.49
C LEU A 134 14.92 10.14 -3.93
N SER A 135 15.79 9.58 -3.09
CA SER A 135 17.21 9.40 -3.42
C SER A 135 17.40 8.38 -4.54
N ALA A 136 16.78 7.21 -4.44
CA ALA A 136 16.92 6.16 -5.46
C ALA A 136 16.37 6.63 -6.82
N LEU A 137 15.22 7.32 -6.82
CA LEU A 137 14.64 7.84 -8.06
C LEU A 137 15.41 9.03 -8.63
N HIS A 138 16.10 9.80 -7.77
CA HIS A 138 17.07 10.79 -8.24
C HIS A 138 18.23 10.14 -9.01
N ASP A 139 18.78 9.04 -8.49
CA ASP A 139 19.86 8.31 -9.14
C ASP A 139 19.40 7.77 -10.51
N ILE A 140 18.26 7.09 -10.56
CA ILE A 140 17.68 6.57 -11.81
C ILE A 140 17.44 7.71 -12.82
N TYR A 141 16.86 8.83 -12.38
CA TYR A 141 16.65 10.00 -13.23
C TYR A 141 17.97 10.55 -13.81
N SER A 142 19.03 10.47 -13.03
CA SER A 142 20.38 10.94 -13.41
C SER A 142 21.17 9.91 -14.24
N GLY A 143 20.59 8.73 -14.52
CA GLY A 143 21.23 7.64 -15.25
C GLY A 143 22.22 6.86 -14.41
N LEU A 144 22.09 6.92 -13.09
CA LEU A 144 22.90 6.17 -12.13
C LEU A 144 22.09 4.97 -11.60
N GLU A 145 22.79 3.94 -11.13
CA GLU A 145 22.17 2.84 -10.40
C GLU A 145 21.99 3.24 -8.93
N PRO A 146 20.79 3.07 -8.32
CA PRO A 146 20.57 3.31 -6.90
C PRO A 146 21.51 2.44 -6.04
N PHE A 147 22.03 3.01 -4.98
CA PHE A 147 22.85 2.30 -4.02
C PHE A 147 22.40 2.59 -2.59
N ASN A 148 21.76 1.64 -1.94
CA ASN A 148 21.36 1.73 -0.54
C ASN A 148 21.18 0.33 0.07
N ASN A 149 20.98 0.28 1.36
CA ASN A 149 20.63 -0.94 2.11
C ASN A 149 19.35 -0.69 2.92
N SER A 150 18.40 0.03 2.31
CA SER A 150 17.16 0.41 2.96
C SER A 150 16.14 -0.73 2.94
N LYS A 151 15.52 -0.96 4.07
CA LYS A 151 14.36 -1.84 4.23
C LYS A 151 13.10 -1.05 4.65
N GLY A 152 13.05 0.25 4.36
CA GLY A 152 11.92 1.12 4.67
C GLY A 152 10.58 0.62 4.10
N CYS A 153 9.48 1.07 4.67
CA CYS A 153 8.10 0.75 4.29
C CYS A 153 7.73 1.14 2.86
N GLY A 154 8.42 2.14 2.28
CA GLY A 154 8.14 2.67 0.94
C GLY A 154 8.14 1.64 -0.20
N GLY A 155 8.72 0.46 0.02
CA GLY A 155 8.63 -0.66 -0.93
C GLY A 155 7.27 -1.35 -0.90
N VAL A 156 6.72 -1.61 0.30
CA VAL A 156 5.49 -2.40 0.47
C VAL A 156 4.22 -1.56 0.33
N MET A 157 4.23 -0.30 0.75
CA MET A 157 3.05 0.57 0.83
C MET A 157 2.31 0.77 -0.51
N ARG A 158 3.02 0.65 -1.63
CA ARG A 158 2.57 1.08 -2.97
C ARG A 158 2.26 -0.03 -3.96
N ILE A 159 2.42 -1.34 -3.58
CA ILE A 159 2.43 -2.44 -4.55
C ILE A 159 1.05 -3.03 -4.85
N ALA A 160 0.01 -2.66 -4.13
CA ALA A 160 -1.32 -3.25 -4.27
C ALA A 160 -1.86 -3.33 -5.72
N PRO A 161 -1.60 -2.35 -6.63
CA PRO A 161 -2.04 -2.45 -8.01
C PRO A 161 -1.45 -3.65 -8.78
N ILE A 162 -0.28 -4.16 -8.38
CA ILE A 162 0.41 -5.24 -9.11
C ILE A 162 -0.36 -6.56 -9.07
N PRO A 163 -0.70 -7.12 -7.90
CA PRO A 163 -1.50 -8.34 -7.82
C PRO A 163 -2.90 -8.17 -8.40
N LEU A 164 -3.49 -6.97 -8.27
CA LEU A 164 -4.82 -6.68 -8.84
C LEU A 164 -4.79 -6.67 -10.37
N TYR A 165 -3.77 -6.06 -10.98
CA TYR A 165 -3.55 -6.09 -12.41
C TYR A 165 -3.31 -7.52 -12.90
N ALA A 166 -2.49 -8.31 -12.22
CA ALA A 166 -2.22 -9.70 -12.56
C ALA A 166 -3.48 -10.57 -12.48
N ALA A 167 -4.34 -10.34 -11.49
CA ALA A 167 -5.61 -11.06 -11.33
C ALA A 167 -6.57 -10.84 -12.53
N VAL A 168 -6.46 -9.72 -13.21
CA VAL A 168 -7.26 -9.39 -14.41
C VAL A 168 -6.58 -9.86 -15.70
N ASP A 169 -5.28 -9.70 -15.82
CA ASP A 169 -4.55 -9.96 -17.07
C ASP A 169 -4.66 -11.43 -17.53
N GLY A 170 -4.77 -12.39 -16.61
CA GLY A 170 -4.94 -13.81 -16.89
C GLY A 170 -3.73 -14.47 -17.60
N ARG A 171 -2.72 -13.71 -18.00
CA ARG A 171 -1.43 -14.17 -18.55
C ARG A 171 -0.36 -14.24 -17.49
N LEU A 172 -0.52 -13.47 -16.42
CA LEU A 172 0.39 -13.44 -15.28
C LEU A 172 -0.09 -14.45 -14.23
N SER A 173 0.80 -15.33 -13.83
CA SER A 173 0.58 -16.23 -12.71
C SER A 173 0.69 -15.45 -11.38
N ILE A 174 0.29 -16.07 -10.28
CA ILE A 174 0.51 -15.53 -8.94
C ILE A 174 2.01 -15.35 -8.67
N GLU A 175 2.86 -16.29 -9.10
CA GLU A 175 4.31 -16.19 -8.96
C GLU A 175 4.87 -15.01 -9.75
N ASP A 176 4.33 -14.71 -10.95
CA ASP A 176 4.72 -13.52 -11.72
C ASP A 176 4.34 -12.24 -10.99
N ALA A 177 3.17 -12.21 -10.35
CA ALA A 177 2.72 -11.07 -9.55
C ALA A 177 3.61 -10.86 -8.31
N ASP A 178 3.95 -11.92 -7.60
CA ASP A 178 4.81 -11.91 -6.43
C ASP A 178 6.21 -11.38 -6.79
N ARG A 179 6.81 -11.90 -7.87
CA ARG A 179 8.11 -11.42 -8.38
C ARG A 179 8.05 -9.96 -8.81
N LEU A 180 7.02 -9.58 -9.56
CA LEU A 180 6.88 -8.21 -10.05
C LEU A 180 6.71 -7.21 -8.89
N ALA A 181 5.99 -7.59 -7.83
CA ALA A 181 5.82 -6.74 -6.65
C ALA A 181 7.14 -6.55 -5.88
N GLY A 182 7.90 -7.63 -5.68
CA GLY A 182 9.26 -7.52 -5.13
C GLY A 182 10.17 -6.68 -6.01
N ASP A 183 10.16 -6.91 -7.32
CA ASP A 183 10.92 -6.15 -8.31
C ASP A 183 10.57 -4.65 -8.29
N ALA A 184 9.30 -4.29 -8.12
CA ALA A 184 8.86 -2.90 -8.05
C ALA A 184 9.27 -2.22 -6.73
N ALA A 185 9.32 -2.96 -5.63
CA ALA A 185 9.86 -2.47 -4.37
C ALA A 185 11.39 -2.30 -4.43
N GLU A 186 12.10 -3.25 -5.05
CA GLU A 186 13.55 -3.24 -5.23
C GLU A 186 14.05 -2.06 -6.08
N ILE A 187 13.21 -1.44 -6.92
CA ILE A 187 13.58 -0.21 -7.64
C ILE A 187 14.18 0.85 -6.70
N THR A 188 13.72 0.90 -5.46
CA THR A 188 14.14 1.92 -4.50
C THR A 188 14.71 1.36 -3.19
N HIS A 189 14.32 0.15 -2.77
CA HIS A 189 14.70 -0.44 -1.49
C HIS A 189 15.49 -1.73 -1.73
N LEU A 190 16.82 -1.65 -1.62
CA LEU A 190 17.72 -2.72 -2.08
C LEU A 190 18.02 -3.79 -1.02
N HIS A 191 17.61 -3.61 0.24
CA HIS A 191 17.69 -4.67 1.24
C HIS A 191 16.60 -5.72 1.02
N PRO A 192 16.87 -7.04 1.19
CA PRO A 192 15.86 -8.08 0.99
C PRO A 192 14.56 -7.85 1.77
N LEU A 193 14.63 -7.40 3.02
CA LEU A 193 13.44 -7.01 3.79
C LEU A 193 12.76 -5.71 3.33
N GLY A 194 13.31 -5.00 2.35
CA GLY A 194 12.65 -3.89 1.67
C GLY A 194 11.75 -4.33 0.52
N PHE A 195 11.94 -5.54 -0.05
CA PHE A 195 11.18 -6.03 -1.20
C PHE A 195 10.46 -7.39 -0.97
N ILE A 196 10.97 -8.30 -0.12
CA ILE A 196 10.29 -9.56 0.21
C ILE A 196 8.89 -9.32 0.81
N PRO A 197 8.69 -8.35 1.74
CA PRO A 197 7.34 -8.04 2.24
C PRO A 197 6.36 -7.63 1.15
N ALA A 198 6.82 -6.89 0.14
CA ALA A 198 6.00 -6.48 -1.00
C ALA A 198 5.48 -7.68 -1.81
N ALA A 199 6.33 -8.66 -2.05
CA ALA A 199 5.95 -9.89 -2.73
C ALA A 199 4.95 -10.72 -1.90
N LEU A 200 5.16 -10.86 -0.59
CA LEU A 200 4.20 -11.54 0.30
C LEU A 200 2.84 -10.83 0.34
N MET A 201 2.83 -9.50 0.43
CA MET A 201 1.59 -8.71 0.37
C MET A 201 0.85 -8.94 -0.94
N ALA A 202 1.58 -8.97 -2.07
CA ALA A 202 1.01 -9.21 -3.40
C ALA A 202 0.35 -10.59 -3.46
N HIS A 203 0.99 -11.64 -2.94
CA HIS A 203 0.42 -12.98 -2.85
C HIS A 203 -0.95 -12.97 -2.15
N VAL A 204 -1.00 -12.36 -0.97
CA VAL A 204 -2.22 -12.30 -0.15
C VAL A 204 -3.33 -11.52 -0.88
N ILE A 205 -3.03 -10.35 -1.45
CA ILE A 205 -4.01 -9.54 -2.20
C ILE A 205 -4.51 -10.29 -3.44
N TYR A 206 -3.63 -10.93 -4.21
CA TYR A 206 -4.02 -11.72 -5.38
C TYR A 206 -5.02 -12.81 -5.02
N ARG A 207 -4.72 -13.57 -3.96
CA ARG A 207 -5.59 -14.66 -3.48
C ARG A 207 -6.93 -14.15 -3.00
N LEU A 208 -6.94 -13.07 -2.20
CA LEU A 208 -8.17 -12.46 -1.70
C LEU A 208 -9.03 -11.88 -2.82
N ALA A 209 -8.42 -11.21 -3.81
CA ALA A 209 -9.15 -10.64 -4.94
C ALA A 209 -9.87 -11.69 -5.80
N LEU A 210 -9.32 -12.88 -5.92
CA LEU A 210 -9.90 -13.98 -6.71
C LEU A 210 -10.76 -14.95 -5.88
N ASP A 211 -10.74 -14.86 -4.55
CA ASP A 211 -11.57 -15.73 -3.71
C ASP A 211 -13.05 -15.33 -3.83
N THR A 212 -13.93 -16.27 -4.09
CA THR A 212 -15.37 -16.00 -4.23
C THR A 212 -16.06 -15.68 -2.91
N GLU A 213 -15.55 -16.21 -1.80
CA GLU A 213 -16.07 -16.05 -0.45
C GLU A 213 -14.91 -15.97 0.56
N PRO A 214 -14.18 -14.86 0.62
CA PRO A 214 -13.04 -14.70 1.53
C PRO A 214 -13.48 -14.86 2.98
N THR A 215 -12.72 -15.64 3.72
CA THR A 215 -12.86 -15.80 5.17
C THR A 215 -11.53 -15.51 5.85
N ARG A 216 -11.59 -15.31 7.17
CA ARG A 216 -10.40 -15.17 8.01
C ARG A 216 -9.45 -16.37 7.87
N GLU A 217 -10.02 -17.59 7.84
CA GLU A 217 -9.27 -18.83 7.69
C GLU A 217 -8.61 -18.92 6.30
N ASN A 218 -9.31 -18.48 5.25
CA ASN A 218 -8.74 -18.41 3.92
C ASN A 218 -7.58 -17.41 3.87
N MET A 219 -7.74 -16.21 4.47
CA MET A 219 -6.68 -15.22 4.53
C MET A 219 -5.44 -15.77 5.26
N GLN A 220 -5.62 -16.44 6.42
CA GLN A 220 -4.51 -17.08 7.12
C GLN A 220 -3.78 -18.07 6.20
N ARG A 221 -4.53 -18.95 5.53
CA ARG A 221 -3.94 -19.90 4.57
C ARG A 221 -3.17 -19.20 3.44
N TYR A 222 -3.66 -18.10 2.92
CA TYR A 222 -2.98 -17.33 1.86
C TYR A 222 -1.69 -16.68 2.35
N ILE A 223 -1.61 -16.27 3.61
CA ILE A 223 -0.37 -15.82 4.22
C ILE A 223 0.64 -16.99 4.30
N GLU A 224 0.20 -18.16 4.77
CA GLU A 224 1.04 -19.35 4.89
C GLU A 224 1.53 -19.82 3.50
N GLU A 225 0.65 -19.88 2.49
CA GLU A 225 1.01 -20.17 1.08
C GLU A 225 2.03 -19.17 0.54
N GLY A 226 1.83 -17.87 0.79
CA GLY A 226 2.74 -16.81 0.37
C GLY A 226 4.12 -16.93 0.99
N VAL A 227 4.22 -17.27 2.29
CA VAL A 227 5.50 -17.53 2.96
C VAL A 227 6.24 -18.68 2.29
N GLU A 228 5.56 -19.79 1.96
CA GLU A 228 6.18 -20.90 1.24
C GLU A 228 6.64 -20.49 -0.17
N GLU A 229 5.91 -19.59 -0.83
CA GLU A 229 6.32 -19.08 -2.13
C GLU A 229 7.54 -18.16 -2.02
N MET A 230 7.62 -17.29 -0.99
CA MET A 230 8.81 -16.46 -0.75
C MET A 230 10.07 -17.30 -0.51
N ARG A 231 9.96 -18.45 0.17
CA ARG A 231 11.09 -19.40 0.34
C ARG A 231 11.66 -19.91 -0.98
N LYS A 232 10.82 -20.05 -2.00
CA LYS A 232 11.25 -20.50 -3.35
C LYS A 232 11.81 -19.31 -4.15
N ILE A 233 11.06 -18.22 -4.24
CA ILE A 233 11.41 -17.06 -5.06
C ILE A 233 12.72 -16.42 -4.59
N TYR A 234 12.91 -16.29 -3.28
CA TYR A 234 14.03 -15.60 -2.65
C TYR A 234 14.98 -16.55 -1.91
N SER A 235 15.18 -17.76 -2.44
CA SER A 235 16.06 -18.78 -1.85
C SER A 235 17.52 -18.33 -1.66
N GLN A 236 17.95 -17.28 -2.36
CA GLN A 236 19.26 -16.63 -2.19
C GLN A 236 19.36 -15.75 -0.91
N TYR A 237 18.24 -15.43 -0.25
CA TYR A 237 18.15 -14.62 0.97
C TYR A 237 17.46 -15.40 2.12
N PRO A 238 17.95 -16.58 2.50
CA PRO A 238 17.22 -17.50 3.39
C PRO A 238 16.95 -16.90 4.78
N ASP A 239 17.90 -16.13 5.32
CA ASP A 239 17.76 -15.52 6.65
C ASP A 239 16.69 -14.42 6.67
N ASP A 240 16.62 -13.60 5.63
CA ASP A 240 15.62 -12.53 5.51
C ASP A 240 14.22 -13.11 5.27
N VAL A 241 14.11 -14.15 4.45
CA VAL A 241 12.85 -14.87 4.22
C VAL A 241 12.35 -15.48 5.53
N GLU A 242 13.21 -16.18 6.28
CA GLU A 242 12.82 -16.76 7.57
C GLU A 242 12.50 -15.70 8.65
N TYR A 243 13.13 -14.54 8.60
CA TYR A 243 12.77 -13.43 9.48
C TYR A 243 11.35 -12.92 9.16
N MET A 244 11.03 -12.69 7.88
CA MET A 244 9.69 -12.29 7.44
C MET A 244 8.65 -13.38 7.76
N ALA A 245 8.97 -14.64 7.52
CA ALA A 245 8.09 -15.78 7.83
C ALA A 245 7.71 -15.83 9.32
N LYS A 246 8.68 -15.72 10.22
CA LYS A 246 8.44 -15.68 11.67
C LYS A 246 7.60 -14.48 12.08
N LEU A 247 7.76 -13.35 11.42
CA LEU A 247 6.97 -12.15 11.72
C LEU A 247 5.52 -12.30 11.23
N ALA A 248 5.30 -12.92 10.08
CA ALA A 248 3.98 -13.27 9.56
C ALA A 248 3.27 -14.31 10.47
N GLU A 249 3.97 -15.38 10.88
CA GLU A 249 3.47 -16.36 11.85
C GLU A 249 3.08 -15.70 13.18
N LYS A 250 3.92 -14.75 13.65
CA LYS A 250 3.64 -13.99 14.86
C LYS A 250 2.38 -13.14 14.72
N ALA A 251 2.17 -12.48 13.57
CA ALA A 251 0.95 -11.72 13.29
C ALA A 251 -0.30 -12.61 13.37
N ILE A 252 -0.26 -13.81 12.78
CA ILE A 252 -1.34 -14.82 12.86
C ILE A 252 -1.62 -15.20 14.32
N LEU A 253 -0.59 -15.54 15.09
CA LEU A 253 -0.74 -15.93 16.50
C LEU A 253 -1.33 -14.80 17.35
N LEU A 254 -0.86 -13.59 17.16
CA LEU A 254 -1.35 -12.42 17.89
C LEU A 254 -2.79 -12.07 17.55
N ALA A 255 -3.24 -12.31 16.33
CA ALA A 255 -4.63 -12.07 15.91
C ALA A 255 -5.64 -12.93 16.69
N GLY A 256 -5.20 -14.05 17.29
CA GLY A 256 -6.04 -14.95 18.11
C GLY A 256 -5.85 -14.81 19.62
N ASN A 257 -4.98 -13.94 20.13
CA ASN A 257 -4.55 -14.02 21.55
C ASN A 257 -5.41 -13.23 22.56
N GLY A 258 -6.41 -12.46 22.14
CA GLY A 258 -7.31 -11.71 23.02
C GLY A 258 -6.70 -10.48 23.74
N LYS A 259 -5.43 -10.13 23.49
CA LYS A 259 -4.82 -8.88 23.98
C LYS A 259 -5.31 -7.67 23.18
N SER A 260 -5.03 -6.46 23.71
CA SER A 260 -5.32 -5.21 23.02
C SER A 260 -4.50 -5.08 21.73
N ASP A 261 -5.03 -4.31 20.76
CA ASP A 261 -4.33 -4.05 19.51
C ASP A 261 -3.01 -3.33 19.71
N LEU A 262 -2.98 -2.33 20.58
CA LEU A 262 -1.76 -1.60 20.89
C LEU A 262 -0.65 -2.51 21.45
N GLU A 263 -0.98 -3.47 22.35
CA GLU A 263 -0.01 -4.43 22.87
C GLU A 263 0.53 -5.32 21.76
N ASN A 264 -0.33 -5.79 20.85
CA ASN A 264 0.05 -6.70 19.79
C ASN A 264 0.83 -5.97 18.67
N VAL A 265 0.40 -4.77 18.27
CA VAL A 265 1.12 -3.94 17.29
C VAL A 265 2.52 -3.62 17.80
N ASN A 266 2.68 -3.20 19.05
CA ASN A 266 4.00 -2.94 19.66
C ASN A 266 4.93 -4.18 19.68
N LEU A 267 4.37 -5.38 19.64
CA LEU A 267 5.16 -6.61 19.52
C LEU A 267 5.60 -6.88 18.07
N LEU A 268 4.90 -6.36 17.09
CA LEU A 268 5.22 -6.55 15.65
C LEU A 268 6.21 -5.51 15.15
N GLY A 269 6.18 -4.31 15.70
CA GLY A 269 7.08 -3.20 15.37
C GLY A 269 6.37 -1.87 15.27
N GLU A 270 7.09 -0.87 14.76
CA GLU A 270 6.58 0.50 14.58
C GLU A 270 6.11 0.78 13.14
N GLY A 271 6.38 -0.11 12.20
CA GLY A 271 5.95 0.03 10.80
C GLY A 271 6.89 0.82 9.89
N TRP A 272 7.94 1.46 10.41
CA TRP A 272 8.91 2.24 9.60
C TRP A 272 9.69 1.40 8.59
N VAL A 273 9.70 0.10 8.74
CA VAL A 273 10.35 -0.86 7.84
C VAL A 273 9.34 -1.83 7.23
N GLY A 274 9.62 -2.30 6.02
CA GLY A 274 8.66 -3.04 5.20
C GLY A 274 8.12 -4.30 5.86
N GLU A 275 8.97 -5.05 6.56
CA GLU A 275 8.57 -6.27 7.26
C GLU A 275 7.64 -5.99 8.46
N GLU A 276 7.83 -4.88 9.16
CA GLU A 276 6.96 -4.48 10.28
C GLU A 276 5.62 -3.93 9.77
N ALA A 277 5.66 -3.06 8.74
CA ALA A 277 4.46 -2.50 8.14
C ALA A 277 3.53 -3.62 7.62
N LEU A 278 4.10 -4.62 6.93
CA LEU A 278 3.32 -5.78 6.49
C LEU A 278 2.79 -6.60 7.67
N ALA A 279 3.60 -6.87 8.68
CA ALA A 279 3.18 -7.69 9.82
C ALA A 279 2.02 -7.05 10.61
N VAL A 280 2.08 -5.72 10.81
CA VAL A 280 0.98 -4.96 11.43
C VAL A 280 -0.27 -5.02 10.55
N GLY A 281 -0.13 -4.83 9.23
CA GLY A 281 -1.24 -4.92 8.29
C GLY A 281 -1.91 -6.30 8.28
N LEU A 282 -1.12 -7.37 8.23
CA LEU A 282 -1.63 -8.75 8.30
C LEU A 282 -2.35 -9.03 9.62
N TYR A 283 -1.78 -8.60 10.73
CA TYR A 283 -2.39 -8.75 12.05
C TYR A 283 -3.74 -8.05 12.14
N CYS A 284 -3.80 -6.76 11.78
CA CYS A 284 -5.01 -5.96 11.89
C CYS A 284 -6.12 -6.49 10.96
N ALA A 285 -5.79 -6.86 9.72
CA ALA A 285 -6.72 -7.42 8.77
C ALA A 285 -7.24 -8.80 9.21
N LEU A 286 -6.40 -9.67 9.79
CA LEU A 286 -6.82 -10.96 10.32
C LEU A 286 -7.70 -10.81 11.56
N LYS A 287 -7.27 -10.00 12.53
CA LYS A 287 -7.99 -9.87 13.81
C LYS A 287 -9.37 -9.27 13.63
N HIS A 288 -9.47 -8.28 12.77
CA HIS A 288 -10.69 -7.52 12.51
C HIS A 288 -11.27 -7.80 11.12
N PHE A 289 -11.16 -9.04 10.64
CA PHE A 289 -11.59 -9.43 9.30
C PHE A 289 -13.04 -9.03 9.00
N ASP A 290 -13.91 -9.08 10.01
CA ASP A 290 -15.34 -8.78 9.90
C ASP A 290 -15.68 -7.29 10.10
N SER A 291 -14.67 -6.43 10.38
CA SER A 291 -14.87 -4.99 10.65
C SER A 291 -13.77 -4.15 10.02
N PHE A 292 -14.05 -3.61 8.83
CA PHE A 292 -13.11 -2.73 8.13
C PHE A 292 -12.70 -1.51 8.97
N GLU A 293 -13.66 -0.90 9.71
CA GLU A 293 -13.39 0.24 10.59
C GLU A 293 -12.43 -0.15 11.71
N ASP A 294 -12.70 -1.25 12.44
CA ASP A 294 -11.86 -1.66 13.56
C ASP A 294 -10.45 -2.08 13.11
N ALA A 295 -10.32 -2.69 11.92
CA ALA A 295 -9.02 -3.03 11.35
C ALA A 295 -8.17 -1.78 11.10
N LEU A 296 -8.74 -0.75 10.49
CA LEU A 296 -8.03 0.50 10.25
C LEU A 296 -7.73 1.25 11.55
N VAL A 297 -8.68 1.34 12.46
CA VAL A 297 -8.46 1.98 13.76
C VAL A 297 -7.33 1.29 14.53
N ALA A 298 -7.26 -0.04 14.50
CA ALA A 298 -6.18 -0.79 15.12
C ALA A 298 -4.82 -0.51 14.46
N SER A 299 -4.79 -0.39 13.13
CA SER A 299 -3.54 -0.24 12.36
C SER A 299 -2.91 1.14 12.44
N VAL A 300 -3.66 2.19 12.81
CA VAL A 300 -3.14 3.58 12.80
C VAL A 300 -2.95 4.18 14.20
N ASN A 301 -3.45 3.55 15.26
CA ASN A 301 -3.40 4.09 16.62
C ASN A 301 -2.23 3.53 17.44
N HIS A 302 -1.01 3.77 16.96
CA HIS A 302 0.24 3.42 17.63
C HIS A 302 1.26 4.57 17.50
N GLY A 303 2.50 4.38 17.93
CA GLY A 303 3.50 5.47 17.92
C GLY A 303 4.46 5.43 16.74
N GLY A 304 4.14 4.67 15.69
CA GLY A 304 5.01 4.48 14.52
C GLY A 304 4.40 5.00 13.22
N ASP A 305 4.76 4.37 12.13
CA ASP A 305 4.39 4.67 10.75
C ASP A 305 2.93 4.30 10.46
N SER A 306 2.04 5.18 10.89
CA SER A 306 0.60 4.91 10.94
C SER A 306 -0.07 4.94 9.57
N ASP A 307 0.38 5.77 8.64
CA ASP A 307 -0.17 5.83 7.28
C ASP A 307 0.20 4.59 6.47
N SER A 308 1.46 4.16 6.49
CA SER A 308 1.88 2.91 5.82
C SER A 308 1.20 1.68 6.41
N THR A 309 1.11 1.54 7.75
CA THR A 309 0.38 0.41 8.36
C THR A 309 -1.10 0.45 8.07
N GLY A 310 -1.70 1.64 8.02
CA GLY A 310 -3.07 1.89 7.59
C GLY A 310 -3.30 1.52 6.12
N ALA A 311 -2.44 2.00 5.22
CA ALA A 311 -2.49 1.73 3.79
C ALA A 311 -2.40 0.21 3.49
N VAL A 312 -1.43 -0.48 4.08
CA VAL A 312 -1.25 -1.93 3.92
C VAL A 312 -2.48 -2.70 4.43
N THR A 313 -2.99 -2.37 5.63
CA THR A 313 -4.21 -2.97 6.19
C THR A 313 -5.40 -2.76 5.27
N GLY A 314 -5.61 -1.51 4.82
CA GLY A 314 -6.72 -1.13 3.96
C GLY A 314 -6.67 -1.79 2.58
N ASN A 315 -5.49 -1.90 1.97
CA ASN A 315 -5.29 -2.62 0.71
C ASN A 315 -5.64 -4.10 0.83
N ILE A 316 -5.14 -4.78 1.88
CA ILE A 316 -5.36 -6.21 2.10
C ILE A 316 -6.84 -6.49 2.40
N LEU A 317 -7.42 -5.81 3.39
CA LEU A 317 -8.80 -6.07 3.80
C LEU A 317 -9.80 -5.58 2.74
N GLY A 318 -9.51 -4.47 2.06
CA GLY A 318 -10.31 -3.99 0.94
C GLY A 318 -10.38 -4.98 -0.22
N ALA A 319 -9.30 -5.71 -0.51
CA ALA A 319 -9.31 -6.81 -1.48
C ALA A 319 -10.19 -7.99 -1.05
N ALA A 320 -10.40 -8.20 0.25
CA ALA A 320 -11.27 -9.24 0.77
C ALA A 320 -12.74 -8.83 0.76
N VAL A 321 -13.06 -7.65 1.29
CA VAL A 321 -14.45 -7.22 1.53
C VAL A 321 -15.09 -6.53 0.33
N GLY A 322 -14.29 -5.92 -0.56
CA GLY A 322 -14.78 -5.11 -1.69
C GLY A 322 -15.16 -3.67 -1.30
N TYR A 323 -15.33 -2.84 -2.31
CA TYR A 323 -15.65 -1.41 -2.15
C TYR A 323 -17.02 -1.17 -1.50
N GLU A 324 -18.03 -1.98 -1.87
CA GLU A 324 -19.38 -1.79 -1.37
C GLU A 324 -19.47 -1.98 0.15
N ALA A 325 -18.65 -2.86 0.74
CA ALA A 325 -18.62 -3.11 2.17
C ALA A 325 -17.86 -2.04 2.99
N ILE A 326 -17.07 -1.18 2.34
CA ILE A 326 -16.38 -0.08 3.02
C ILE A 326 -17.40 0.95 3.52
N PRO A 327 -17.31 1.42 4.80
CA PRO A 327 -18.21 2.41 5.35
C PRO A 327 -18.29 3.70 4.52
N GLN A 328 -19.52 4.16 4.25
CA GLN A 328 -19.77 5.30 3.36
C GLN A 328 -19.08 6.59 3.83
N PHE A 329 -19.05 6.85 5.15
CA PHE A 329 -18.42 8.03 5.71
C PHE A 329 -16.91 8.15 5.44
N TYR A 330 -16.20 7.02 5.28
CA TYR A 330 -14.80 7.04 4.84
C TYR A 330 -14.69 7.40 3.36
N LYS A 331 -15.57 6.81 2.53
CA LYS A 331 -15.60 7.09 1.09
C LYS A 331 -15.94 8.54 0.79
N ASP A 332 -16.84 9.14 1.59
CA ASP A 332 -17.25 10.53 1.42
C ASP A 332 -16.14 11.52 1.79
N ASP A 333 -15.22 11.15 2.69
CA ASP A 333 -14.24 12.09 3.27
C ASP A 333 -12.82 11.95 2.70
N VAL A 334 -12.47 10.86 2.00
CA VAL A 334 -11.12 10.65 1.46
C VAL A 334 -10.85 11.54 0.23
N GLU A 335 -9.65 12.12 0.17
CA GLU A 335 -9.14 12.85 -1.02
C GLU A 335 -8.99 11.91 -2.22
N LEU A 336 -9.12 12.43 -3.43
CA LEU A 336 -8.90 11.70 -4.70
C LEU A 336 -9.83 10.48 -4.92
N HIS A 337 -10.91 10.34 -4.17
CA HIS A 337 -11.83 9.21 -4.24
C HIS A 337 -12.19 8.82 -5.69
N ASP A 338 -12.65 9.78 -6.49
CA ASP A 338 -13.10 9.51 -7.86
C ASP A 338 -11.95 9.12 -8.79
N LEU A 339 -10.77 9.71 -8.59
CA LEU A 339 -9.55 9.34 -9.30
C LEU A 339 -9.12 7.91 -8.98
N ILE A 340 -9.17 7.52 -7.70
CA ILE A 340 -8.80 6.17 -7.26
C ILE A 340 -9.76 5.14 -7.84
N LEU A 341 -11.08 5.42 -7.84
CA LEU A 341 -12.06 4.56 -8.47
C LEU A 341 -11.85 4.45 -9.98
N HIS A 342 -11.57 5.56 -10.65
CA HIS A 342 -11.26 5.58 -12.08
C HIS A 342 -10.05 4.69 -12.39
N MET A 343 -8.97 4.82 -11.62
CA MET A 343 -7.76 4.00 -11.77
C MET A 343 -8.03 2.52 -11.49
N ALA A 344 -8.87 2.21 -10.49
CA ALA A 344 -9.30 0.83 -10.20
C ALA A 344 -10.08 0.22 -11.38
N ASP A 345 -10.94 1.01 -11.99
CA ASP A 345 -11.71 0.59 -13.17
C ASP A 345 -10.82 0.41 -14.40
N ASP A 346 -9.80 1.25 -14.57
CA ASP A 346 -8.81 1.10 -15.62
C ASP A 346 -7.98 -0.17 -15.43
N LEU A 347 -7.55 -0.49 -14.20
CA LEU A 347 -6.90 -1.77 -13.89
C LEU A 347 -7.80 -2.95 -14.26
N TYR A 348 -9.09 -2.89 -13.91
CA TYR A 348 -10.05 -3.94 -14.24
C TYR A 348 -10.28 -4.08 -15.77
N ARG A 349 -10.26 -2.99 -16.52
CA ARG A 349 -10.36 -3.01 -17.99
C ARG A 349 -9.05 -3.40 -18.67
N GLY A 350 -7.91 -3.23 -18.01
CA GLY A 350 -6.57 -3.42 -18.56
C GLY A 350 -6.16 -2.36 -19.58
N GLU A 351 -6.73 -1.15 -19.48
CA GLU A 351 -6.48 -0.04 -20.40
C GLU A 351 -6.64 1.32 -19.72
N VAL A 352 -5.82 2.28 -20.14
CA VAL A 352 -5.84 3.66 -19.63
C VAL A 352 -6.98 4.44 -20.27
N THR A 353 -7.78 5.10 -19.42
CA THR A 353 -8.70 6.16 -19.84
C THR A 353 -8.40 7.43 -19.04
N GLU A 354 -8.27 8.59 -19.70
CA GLU A 354 -8.09 9.88 -19.01
C GLU A 354 -9.44 10.41 -18.52
N MET A 355 -9.47 11.03 -17.33
CA MET A 355 -10.67 11.64 -16.76
C MET A 355 -11.03 12.95 -17.45
#